data_b2b9107e4178a49b05acb28b4446ad02
#
_entry.id   b2b9107e4178a49b05acb28b4446ad02
#
_cell.length_a   1.000
_cell.length_b   1.000
_cell.length_c   1.000
_cell.angle_alpha   90.00
_cell.angle_beta   90.00
_cell.angle_gamma   90.00
#
_symmetry.space_group_name_H-M   'P 1'
#
loop_
_entity.id
_entity.type
_entity.pdbx_description
1 polymer ?
#
loop_
_entity_poly.entity_id
_entity_poly.type
_entity_poly.pdbx_seq_one_letter_code
_entity_poly.pdbx_strand_id
1 'polypeptide(L)'
;GHATKLMVVDPENSVFMDYWQQRDPTLKSQVGSRIEGIGRPRVEPSFIPDVIDEMMRVPDAASIATLGWLEGLLGRKVGASTGTNMWGVLQLAARMRAEGRRGAIVTLLCDSGERYLDTCYNPEWVAKQFGDISDWRKAIAELNA
;
A
#
# COMPACT_ATOMS: atom_id res chain seq x y z
N GLY A 1 12.61 25.77 2.20
CA GLY A 1 11.71 24.62 2.09
C GLY A 1 12.52 23.34 1.92
N HIS A 2 12.04 22.22 2.45
CA HIS A 2 12.72 20.94 2.28
C HIS A 2 12.39 20.38 0.88
N ALA A 3 13.39 19.74 0.24
CA ALA A 3 13.22 19.06 -1.04
C ALA A 3 12.50 17.69 -0.90
N THR A 4 12.31 17.23 0.36
CA THR A 4 11.62 15.96 0.65
C THR A 4 10.15 16.05 0.28
N LYS A 5 9.66 15.03 -0.43
CA LYS A 5 8.25 14.87 -0.83
C LYS A 5 7.58 13.81 0.03
N LEU A 6 6.34 14.06 0.42
CA LEU A 6 5.50 13.09 1.11
C LEU A 6 4.53 12.45 0.09
N MET A 7 4.73 11.15 -0.14
CA MET A 7 3.76 10.33 -0.88
C MET A 7 3.01 9.43 0.07
N VAL A 8 1.69 9.46 0.00
CA VAL A 8 0.81 8.58 0.79
C VAL A 8 0.25 7.49 -0.11
N VAL A 9 0.33 6.24 0.36
CA VAL A 9 -0.32 5.09 -0.26
C VAL A 9 -1.63 4.81 0.46
N ASP A 10 -2.70 4.63 -0.30
CA ASP A 10 -4.05 4.46 0.24
C ASP A 10 -4.69 3.19 -0.32
N PRO A 11 -5.24 2.28 0.50
CA PRO A 11 -5.86 1.06 0.01
C PRO A 11 -7.12 1.35 -0.83
N GLU A 12 -7.47 0.44 -1.71
CA GLU A 12 -8.49 0.64 -2.76
C GLU A 12 -9.86 1.09 -2.26
N ASN A 13 -10.27 0.71 -1.06
CA ASN A 13 -11.59 1.05 -0.52
C ASN A 13 -11.56 2.18 0.52
N SER A 14 -10.46 2.90 0.61
CA SER A 14 -10.34 4.10 1.44
C SER A 14 -10.80 5.35 0.69
N VAL A 15 -11.36 6.31 1.41
CA VAL A 15 -11.78 7.60 0.85
C VAL A 15 -10.70 8.67 0.88
N PHE A 16 -9.53 8.40 1.45
CA PHE A 16 -8.53 9.45 1.66
C PHE A 16 -7.97 10.01 0.36
N MET A 17 -7.72 9.16 -0.66
CA MET A 17 -7.28 9.63 -1.96
C MET A 17 -8.33 10.49 -2.65
N ASP A 18 -9.59 10.08 -2.60
CA ASP A 18 -10.69 10.86 -3.17
C ASP A 18 -10.86 12.19 -2.44
N TYR A 19 -10.75 12.18 -1.12
CA TYR A 19 -10.78 13.41 -0.32
C TYR A 19 -9.59 14.33 -0.61
N TRP A 20 -8.40 13.79 -0.76
CA TRP A 20 -7.22 14.57 -1.14
C TRP A 20 -7.41 15.31 -2.47
N GLN A 21 -8.07 14.67 -3.43
CA GLN A 21 -8.36 15.24 -4.75
C GLN A 21 -9.52 16.24 -4.74
N GLN A 22 -10.62 15.88 -4.08
CA GLN A 22 -11.91 16.58 -4.20
C GLN A 22 -12.18 17.57 -3.06
N ARG A 23 -11.52 17.37 -1.91
CA ARG A 23 -11.74 18.18 -0.68
C ARG A 23 -13.18 18.10 -0.15
N ASP A 24 -13.93 17.07 -0.51
CA ASP A 24 -15.28 16.84 -0.03
C ASP A 24 -15.28 16.03 1.28
N PRO A 25 -15.59 16.63 2.44
CA PRO A 25 -15.57 15.94 3.73
C PRO A 25 -16.73 14.95 3.91
N THR A 26 -17.70 14.93 2.99
CA THR A 26 -18.89 14.07 3.07
C THR A 26 -18.67 12.70 2.42
N LEU A 27 -17.52 12.48 1.77
CA LEU A 27 -17.16 11.22 1.11
C LEU A 27 -17.24 10.03 2.05
N LYS A 28 -17.87 8.96 1.56
CA LYS A 28 -18.01 7.68 2.27
C LYS A 28 -17.84 6.52 1.28
N SER A 29 -17.18 5.47 1.74
CA SER A 29 -17.15 4.17 1.06
C SER A 29 -18.12 3.21 1.74
N GLN A 30 -18.84 2.41 0.95
CA GLN A 30 -19.72 1.36 1.47
C GLN A 30 -18.93 0.10 1.89
N VAL A 31 -17.71 -0.03 1.39
CA VAL A 31 -16.82 -1.16 1.64
C VAL A 31 -15.56 -0.65 2.32
N GLY A 32 -15.18 -1.24 3.45
CA GLY A 32 -13.92 -0.91 4.13
C GLY A 32 -12.71 -1.54 3.45
N SER A 33 -11.53 -1.03 3.76
CA SER A 33 -10.27 -1.67 3.38
C SER A 33 -10.16 -3.07 4.00
N ARG A 34 -9.66 -4.04 3.23
CA ARG A 34 -9.33 -5.38 3.71
C ARG A 34 -7.90 -5.45 4.30
N ILE A 35 -7.19 -4.34 4.25
CA ILE A 35 -5.87 -4.21 4.89
C ILE A 35 -6.07 -3.65 6.29
N GLU A 36 -5.83 -4.47 7.29
CA GLU A 36 -6.01 -4.09 8.70
C GLU A 36 -5.14 -2.89 9.07
N GLY A 37 -5.71 -1.96 9.81
CA GLY A 37 -5.00 -0.81 10.38
C GLY A 37 -4.93 0.43 9.49
N ILE A 38 -5.14 0.31 8.17
CA ILE A 38 -5.06 1.42 7.23
C ILE A 38 -6.33 1.58 6.38
N GLY A 39 -6.46 2.75 5.76
CA GLY A 39 -7.66 3.13 5.02
C GLY A 39 -8.84 3.46 5.93
N ARG A 40 -9.74 4.30 5.46
CA ARG A 40 -10.97 4.65 6.18
C ARG A 40 -12.14 4.75 5.21
N PRO A 41 -13.34 4.28 5.62
CA PRO A 41 -14.55 4.37 4.81
C PRO A 41 -15.19 5.76 4.85
N ARG A 42 -14.64 6.69 5.62
CA ARG A 42 -15.08 8.09 5.75
C ARG A 42 -13.89 9.01 5.96
N VAL A 43 -14.10 10.29 5.69
CA VAL A 43 -13.09 11.32 5.96
C VAL A 43 -12.90 11.47 7.47
N GLU A 44 -11.65 11.46 7.92
CA GLU A 44 -11.28 11.64 9.31
C GLU A 44 -10.61 13.01 9.50
N PRO A 45 -10.96 13.76 10.57
CA PRO A 45 -10.38 15.09 10.81
C PRO A 45 -8.85 15.10 10.99
N SER A 46 -8.27 13.97 11.36
CA SER A 46 -6.81 13.79 11.51
C SER A 46 -6.07 13.67 10.18
N PHE A 47 -6.77 13.46 9.07
CA PHE A 47 -6.15 13.41 7.75
C PHE A 47 -5.99 14.83 7.22
N ILE A 48 -4.74 15.27 7.06
CA ILE A 48 -4.40 16.64 6.65
C ILE A 48 -3.89 16.61 5.20
N PRO A 49 -4.78 16.86 4.21
CA PRO A 49 -4.42 16.71 2.80
C PRO A 49 -3.37 17.73 2.31
N ASP A 50 -3.23 18.86 2.98
CA ASP A 50 -2.34 19.94 2.54
C ASP A 50 -0.85 19.66 2.76
N VAL A 51 -0.51 18.66 3.58
CA VAL A 51 0.88 18.24 3.79
C VAL A 51 1.34 17.16 2.82
N ILE A 52 0.44 16.65 1.97
CA ILE A 52 0.67 15.53 1.06
C ILE A 52 1.00 16.06 -0.32
N ASP A 53 2.18 15.70 -0.84
CA ASP A 53 2.60 16.07 -2.20
C ASP A 53 1.99 15.15 -3.25
N GLU A 54 1.80 13.86 -2.94
CA GLU A 54 1.28 12.86 -3.87
C GLU A 54 0.55 11.75 -3.13
N MET A 55 -0.48 11.19 -3.77
CA MET A 55 -1.15 9.98 -3.29
C MET A 55 -1.17 8.90 -4.37
N MET A 56 -1.12 7.64 -3.93
CA MET A 56 -1.26 6.47 -4.78
C MET A 56 -2.30 5.53 -4.19
N ARG A 57 -3.29 5.14 -5.00
CA ARG A 57 -4.22 4.06 -4.63
C ARG A 57 -3.56 2.71 -4.86
N VAL A 58 -3.60 1.85 -3.85
CA VAL A 58 -2.99 0.52 -3.88
C VAL A 58 -4.08 -0.54 -3.79
N PRO A 59 -4.18 -1.43 -4.79
CA PRO A 59 -5.09 -2.58 -4.69
C PRO A 59 -4.71 -3.47 -3.50
N ASP A 60 -5.71 -3.92 -2.75
CA ASP A 60 -5.48 -4.79 -1.58
C ASP A 60 -4.75 -6.08 -1.99
N ALA A 61 -5.09 -6.66 -3.15
CA ALA A 61 -4.41 -7.84 -3.70
C ALA A 61 -2.91 -7.60 -3.98
N ALA A 62 -2.55 -6.39 -4.42
CA ALA A 62 -1.14 -6.01 -4.62
C ALA A 62 -0.39 -5.94 -3.28
N SER A 63 -1.02 -5.40 -2.24
CA SER A 63 -0.47 -5.38 -0.88
C SER A 63 -0.18 -6.80 -0.38
N ILE A 64 -1.12 -7.73 -0.56
CA ILE A 64 -0.96 -9.13 -0.15
C ILE A 64 0.12 -9.84 -0.97
N ALA A 65 0.16 -9.65 -2.30
CA ALA A 65 1.18 -10.24 -3.15
C ALA A 65 2.60 -9.79 -2.75
N THR A 66 2.75 -8.54 -2.29
CA THR A 66 4.04 -7.98 -1.86
C THR A 66 4.58 -8.66 -0.59
N LEU A 67 3.73 -9.23 0.25
CA LEU A 67 4.16 -9.89 1.49
C LEU A 67 5.09 -11.08 1.25
N GLY A 68 4.80 -11.92 0.25
CA GLY A 68 5.67 -13.06 -0.07
C GLY A 68 7.05 -12.64 -0.55
N TRP A 69 7.14 -11.59 -1.35
CA TRP A 69 8.40 -11.01 -1.76
C TRP A 69 9.17 -10.40 -0.57
N LEU A 70 8.47 -9.67 0.31
CA LEU A 70 9.06 -9.10 1.51
C LEU A 70 9.57 -10.14 2.49
N GLU A 71 8.85 -11.25 2.67
CA GLU A 71 9.30 -12.37 3.52
C GLU A 71 10.62 -12.95 3.02
N GLY A 72 10.74 -13.13 1.69
CA GLY A 72 12.00 -13.59 1.08
C GLY A 72 13.16 -12.61 1.28
N LEU A 73 12.89 -11.30 1.23
CA LEU A 73 13.89 -10.26 1.39
C LEU A 73 14.32 -10.05 2.86
N LEU A 74 13.36 -10.07 3.79
CA LEU A 74 13.56 -9.73 5.19
C LEU A 74 13.86 -10.96 6.08
N GLY A 75 13.60 -12.17 5.60
CA GLY A 75 13.68 -13.40 6.40
C GLY A 75 12.63 -13.47 7.52
N ARG A 76 11.59 -12.63 7.47
CA ARG A 76 10.50 -12.58 8.46
C ARG A 76 9.20 -12.06 7.84
N LYS A 77 8.09 -12.41 8.46
CA LYS A 77 6.76 -11.93 8.08
C LYS A 77 6.48 -10.54 8.64
N VAL A 78 5.73 -9.74 7.88
CA VAL A 78 5.28 -8.39 8.25
C VAL A 78 3.79 -8.24 7.97
N GLY A 79 3.13 -7.23 8.57
CA GLY A 79 1.72 -6.96 8.34
C GLY A 79 1.41 -6.44 6.94
N ALA A 80 0.16 -6.60 6.50
CA ALA A 80 -0.27 -6.25 5.15
C ALA A 80 -0.15 -4.75 4.83
N SER A 81 -0.22 -3.89 5.83
CA SER A 81 0.06 -2.44 5.68
C SER A 81 1.49 -2.15 5.24
N THR A 82 2.46 -2.98 5.66
CA THR A 82 3.83 -2.93 5.12
C THR A 82 3.85 -3.33 3.64
N GLY A 83 3.03 -4.31 3.24
CA GLY A 83 2.85 -4.68 1.84
C GLY A 83 2.34 -3.52 0.99
N THR A 84 1.35 -2.77 1.50
CA THR A 84 0.83 -1.55 0.86
C THR A 84 1.91 -0.50 0.69
N ASN A 85 2.66 -0.21 1.76
CA ASN A 85 3.77 0.74 1.72
C ASN A 85 4.82 0.32 0.69
N MET A 86 5.20 -0.94 0.69
CA MET A 86 6.28 -1.44 -0.16
C MET A 86 5.88 -1.53 -1.63
N TRP A 87 4.61 -1.84 -1.93
CA TRP A 87 4.08 -1.71 -3.28
C TRP A 87 4.27 -0.29 -3.81
N GLY A 88 3.90 0.72 -3.02
CA GLY A 88 4.11 2.12 -3.37
C GLY A 88 5.58 2.49 -3.57
N VAL A 89 6.47 1.96 -2.72
CA VAL A 89 7.92 2.13 -2.88
C VAL A 89 8.41 1.57 -4.21
N LEU A 90 8.01 0.36 -4.58
CA LEU A 90 8.40 -0.28 -5.84
C LEU A 90 7.91 0.52 -7.05
N GLN A 91 6.66 0.99 -7.04
CA GLN A 91 6.10 1.84 -8.08
C GLN A 91 6.86 3.17 -8.20
N LEU A 92 7.12 3.82 -7.08
CA LEU A 92 7.86 5.08 -7.05
C LEU A 92 9.30 4.90 -7.54
N ALA A 93 9.99 3.84 -7.10
CA ALA A 93 11.35 3.53 -7.52
C ALA A 93 11.43 3.27 -9.02
N ALA A 94 10.49 2.49 -9.58
CA ALA A 94 10.42 2.24 -11.02
C ALA A 94 10.19 3.53 -11.81
N ARG A 95 9.27 4.38 -11.35
CA ARG A 95 9.02 5.71 -11.96
C ARG A 95 10.26 6.60 -11.88
N MET A 96 10.91 6.72 -10.73
CA MET A 96 12.13 7.51 -10.58
C MET A 96 13.24 7.02 -11.50
N ARG A 97 13.39 5.70 -11.65
CA ARG A 97 14.37 5.10 -12.57
C ARG A 97 14.06 5.45 -14.03
N ALA A 98 12.81 5.31 -14.45
CA ALA A 98 12.38 5.66 -15.81
C ALA A 98 12.60 7.17 -16.13
N GLU A 99 12.47 8.04 -15.13
CA GLU A 99 12.68 9.48 -15.24
C GLU A 99 14.14 9.91 -15.01
N GLY A 100 15.05 8.96 -14.76
CA GLY A 100 16.46 9.27 -14.47
C GLY A 100 16.66 10.03 -13.15
N ARG A 101 15.68 10.04 -12.26
CA ARG A 101 15.75 10.71 -10.95
C ARG A 101 16.49 9.84 -9.94
N ARG A 102 17.30 10.48 -9.13
CA ARG A 102 18.02 9.85 -8.01
C ARG A 102 17.51 10.41 -6.69
N GLY A 103 17.58 9.60 -5.64
CA GLY A 103 17.19 10.00 -4.30
C GLY A 103 16.99 8.79 -3.38
N ALA A 104 16.68 9.07 -2.12
CA ALA A 104 16.31 8.05 -1.15
C ALA A 104 14.79 7.98 -1.02
N ILE A 105 14.25 6.77 -0.87
CA ILE A 105 12.87 6.52 -0.51
C ILE A 105 12.87 5.94 0.89
N VAL A 106 12.16 6.58 1.81
CA VAL A 106 12.00 6.13 3.19
C VAL A 106 10.57 5.65 3.39
N THR A 107 10.40 4.48 3.97
CA THR A 107 9.08 3.91 4.28
C THR A 107 9.07 3.26 5.66
N LEU A 108 7.89 2.84 6.12
CA LEU A 108 7.70 2.22 7.42
C LEU A 108 7.49 0.71 7.27
N LEU A 109 8.22 -0.07 8.08
CA LEU A 109 7.85 -1.44 8.41
C LEU A 109 6.88 -1.35 9.60
N CYS A 110 5.62 -1.70 9.38
CA CYS A 110 4.57 -1.56 10.38
C CYS A 110 4.66 -2.66 11.44
N ASP A 111 3.62 -3.49 11.57
CA ASP A 111 3.58 -4.54 12.58
C ASP A 111 4.17 -5.88 12.10
N SER A 112 4.31 -6.82 13.04
CA SER A 112 4.74 -8.20 12.75
C SER A 112 3.67 -8.96 11.97
N GLY A 113 4.09 -9.82 11.05
CA GLY A 113 3.21 -10.70 10.29
C GLY A 113 2.67 -11.90 11.06
N GLU A 114 3.16 -12.17 12.27
CA GLU A 114 2.74 -13.33 13.09
C GLU A 114 1.25 -13.33 13.40
N ARG A 115 0.63 -12.15 13.49
CA ARG A 115 -0.82 -12.00 13.73
C ARG A 115 -1.67 -12.41 12.53
N TYR A 116 -1.07 -12.60 11.35
CA TYR A 116 -1.75 -12.77 10.07
C TYR A 116 -1.50 -14.13 9.41
N LEU A 117 -1.01 -15.12 10.19
CA LEU A 117 -0.70 -16.46 9.67
C LEU A 117 -1.94 -17.17 9.11
N ASP A 118 -3.10 -16.98 9.75
CA ASP A 118 -4.37 -17.58 9.35
C ASP A 118 -5.13 -16.75 8.29
N THR A 119 -4.59 -15.59 7.92
CA THR A 119 -5.19 -14.67 6.94
C THR A 119 -4.23 -14.38 5.79
N CYS A 120 -3.51 -13.28 5.81
CA CYS A 120 -2.68 -12.82 4.70
C CYS A 120 -1.57 -13.81 4.27
N TYR A 121 -1.16 -14.71 5.15
CA TYR A 121 -0.18 -15.77 4.88
C TYR A 121 -0.81 -17.16 4.68
N ASN A 122 -2.14 -17.27 4.73
CA ASN A 122 -2.87 -18.51 4.45
C ASN A 122 -3.34 -18.49 2.98
N PRO A 123 -2.83 -19.40 2.12
CA PRO A 123 -3.19 -19.40 0.69
C PRO A 123 -4.68 -19.59 0.43
N GLU A 124 -5.38 -20.38 1.24
CA GLU A 124 -6.83 -20.63 1.08
C GLU A 124 -7.63 -19.36 1.40
N TRP A 125 -7.26 -18.68 2.48
CA TRP A 125 -7.87 -17.41 2.83
C TRP A 125 -7.62 -16.34 1.75
N VAL A 126 -6.38 -16.24 1.26
CA VAL A 126 -6.02 -15.30 0.20
C VAL A 126 -6.81 -15.59 -1.07
N ALA A 127 -6.89 -16.84 -1.52
CA ALA A 127 -7.67 -17.23 -2.70
C ALA A 127 -9.15 -16.90 -2.55
N LYS A 128 -9.72 -17.11 -1.35
CA LYS A 128 -11.12 -16.79 -1.05
C LYS A 128 -11.40 -15.28 -1.09
N GLN A 129 -10.46 -14.45 -0.61
CA GLN A 129 -10.64 -13.00 -0.48
C GLN A 129 -10.28 -12.22 -1.74
N PHE A 130 -9.27 -12.68 -2.48
CA PHE A 130 -8.66 -11.94 -3.58
C PHE A 130 -8.61 -12.70 -4.91
N GLY A 131 -8.98 -14.00 -4.91
CA GLY A 131 -8.81 -14.85 -6.08
C GLY A 131 -7.34 -15.14 -6.38
N ASP A 132 -7.02 -15.26 -7.67
CA ASP A 132 -5.63 -15.45 -8.11
C ASP A 132 -4.87 -14.13 -8.08
N ILE A 133 -3.77 -14.08 -7.32
CA ILE A 133 -2.89 -12.94 -7.20
C ILE A 133 -1.57 -13.10 -7.96
N SER A 134 -1.47 -14.09 -8.87
CA SER A 134 -0.25 -14.40 -9.60
C SER A 134 0.25 -13.24 -10.47
N ASP A 135 -0.66 -12.47 -11.06
CA ASP A 135 -0.29 -11.32 -11.89
C ASP A 135 0.32 -10.18 -11.06
N TRP A 136 -0.16 -9.99 -9.84
CA TRP A 136 0.48 -9.05 -8.91
C TRP A 136 1.89 -9.48 -8.51
N ARG A 137 2.12 -10.79 -8.32
CA ARG A 137 3.46 -11.33 -8.06
C ARG A 137 4.41 -11.15 -9.24
N LYS A 138 3.94 -11.32 -10.47
CA LYS A 138 4.71 -11.03 -11.68
C LYS A 138 5.06 -9.54 -11.77
N ALA A 139 4.08 -8.66 -11.53
CA ALA A 139 4.30 -7.22 -11.52
C ALA A 139 5.38 -6.79 -10.51
N ILE A 140 5.44 -7.41 -9.33
CA ILE A 140 6.50 -7.14 -8.34
C ILE A 140 7.88 -7.52 -8.91
N ALA A 141 8.00 -8.67 -9.57
CA ALA A 141 9.26 -9.10 -10.18
C ALA A 141 9.72 -8.12 -11.28
N GLU A 142 8.80 -7.62 -12.11
CA GLU A 142 9.08 -6.61 -13.13
C GLU A 142 9.50 -5.26 -12.54
N LEU A 143 8.82 -4.81 -11.48
CA LEU A 143 9.14 -3.54 -10.81
C LEU A 143 10.51 -3.57 -10.13
N ASN A 144 10.93 -4.75 -9.67
CA ASN A 144 12.20 -4.94 -8.96
C ASN A 144 13.38 -5.23 -9.92
N ALA A 145 13.11 -5.50 -11.18
CA ALA A 145 14.14 -5.69 -12.20
C ALA A 145 14.75 -4.34 -12.63
#